data_a8fee1feb2a76df5f732babab06f0225
#
_entry.id   a8fee1feb2a76df5f732babab06f0225
#
_cell.length_a   1.000
_cell.length_b   1.000
_cell.length_c   1.000
_cell.angle_alpha   90.00
_cell.angle_beta   90.00
_cell.angle_gamma   90.00
#
_symmetry.space_group_name_H-M   'P 1'
#
loop_
_entity.id
_entity.type
_entity.pdbx_description
1 polymer ?
#
loop_
_entity_poly.entity_id
_entity_poly.type
_entity_poly.pdbx_seq_one_letter_code
_entity_poly.pdbx_strand_id
1 'polypeptide(L)'
;MQNNRLQERLWSWWDIKHSNISIFVPHNGCPHQCVFCNQRNITGHSYQPTQDDVVSAIETAIKSGVDKKNTEIAFFGGSFTAIDRDYMVSLLNATKQYINDFYGIRLSTRPDAIDDEVLTLLKSYGVTSIELGAQSMCDDVLSLNERGHSATDVVNASNLIKKYNISLGLQMMIGLYGSTPEKDIETAEKLISLSPDTVRIYPTITMKDTLLEKYYNDKKYVPYSKETTINTCAKILKMFYDKKINVIRVGLHYSDELVSTSVAGFYHPAFRELCESKMFLDMLVNEIKKYPQGEFSVIVGNKFISKAIGQKKANIKVLKELGYIVTFKQSDTLKDFQFIIKERGDLCY
;
A
#
# COMPACT_ATOMS: atom_id res chain seq x y z
N MET A 1 -7.54 -17.78 28.56
CA MET A 1 -8.56 -16.88 27.96
C MET A 1 -8.00 -15.75 27.09
N GLN A 2 -6.72 -15.81 26.66
CA GLN A 2 -6.10 -14.76 25.81
C GLN A 2 -6.04 -15.09 24.31
N ASN A 3 -6.35 -16.32 23.89
CA ASN A 3 -6.22 -16.74 22.48
C ASN A 3 -7.43 -16.45 21.57
N ASN A 4 -8.59 -16.07 22.13
CA ASN A 4 -9.79 -15.83 21.29
C ASN A 4 -9.86 -14.40 20.71
N ARG A 5 -9.14 -13.42 21.29
CA ARG A 5 -9.21 -12.03 20.77
C ARG A 5 -8.47 -11.80 19.45
N LEU A 6 -7.50 -12.65 19.12
CA LEU A 6 -6.76 -12.55 17.86
C LEU A 6 -7.53 -13.16 16.68
N GLN A 7 -8.30 -14.23 16.90
CA GLN A 7 -9.12 -14.84 15.85
C GLN A 7 -10.38 -14.03 15.50
N GLU A 8 -11.00 -13.37 16.47
CA GLU A 8 -12.15 -12.48 16.19
C GLU A 8 -11.76 -11.18 15.49
N ARG A 9 -10.51 -10.68 15.66
CA ARG A 9 -10.01 -9.51 14.92
C ARG A 9 -9.86 -9.72 13.42
N LEU A 10 -9.64 -10.94 12.93
CA LEU A 10 -9.36 -11.24 11.51
C LEU A 10 -10.57 -11.06 10.57
N TRP A 11 -11.81 -10.97 11.08
CA TRP A 11 -13.03 -10.88 10.28
C TRP A 11 -13.65 -9.48 10.21
N SER A 12 -13.21 -8.53 11.06
CA SER A 12 -13.81 -7.19 11.18
C SER A 12 -12.97 -6.05 10.59
N TRP A 13 -11.78 -6.32 10.07
CA TRP A 13 -10.85 -5.28 9.59
C TRP A 13 -11.37 -4.47 8.40
N TRP A 14 -12.32 -4.99 7.63
CA TRP A 14 -12.93 -4.31 6.49
C TRP A 14 -14.05 -3.34 6.85
N ASP A 15 -14.63 -3.43 8.03
CA ASP A 15 -15.75 -2.60 8.47
C ASP A 15 -15.37 -1.50 9.47
N ILE A 16 -14.22 -1.58 10.14
CA ILE A 16 -13.75 -0.53 11.04
C ILE A 16 -12.99 0.51 10.21
N LYS A 17 -13.53 1.72 10.12
CA LYS A 17 -12.80 2.87 9.56
C LYS A 17 -11.60 3.21 10.44
N HIS A 18 -10.46 2.57 10.15
CA HIS A 18 -9.20 2.96 10.75
C HIS A 18 -8.73 4.29 10.15
N SER A 19 -8.40 5.25 10.98
CA SER A 19 -7.93 6.57 10.54
C SER A 19 -6.56 6.92 11.11
N ASN A 20 -5.90 7.91 10.50
CA ASN A 20 -4.60 8.39 10.95
C ASN A 20 -4.62 9.91 11.10
N ILE A 21 -4.04 10.39 12.19
CA ILE A 21 -3.60 11.77 12.30
C ILE A 21 -2.21 11.83 11.70
N SER A 22 -2.11 12.31 10.46
CA SER A 22 -0.86 12.30 9.70
C SER A 22 0.03 13.47 10.08
N ILE A 23 1.21 13.19 10.60
CA ILE A 23 2.27 14.15 10.88
C ILE A 23 3.40 13.84 9.90
N PHE A 24 3.65 14.81 9.02
CA PHE A 24 4.67 14.65 8.01
C PHE A 24 6.04 15.08 8.56
N VAL A 25 7.01 14.16 8.60
CA VAL A 25 8.40 14.42 9.01
C VAL A 25 9.29 14.33 7.77
N PRO A 26 9.71 15.48 7.22
CA PRO A 26 10.54 15.48 6.01
C PRO A 26 11.91 14.84 6.23
N HIS A 27 12.54 14.60 5.12
CA HIS A 27 13.67 13.76 4.82
C HIS A 27 15.07 14.13 5.41
N ASN A 28 15.17 14.72 6.59
CA ASN A 28 16.50 15.04 7.18
C ASN A 28 17.23 13.83 7.76
N GLY A 29 16.65 12.64 7.75
CA GLY A 29 17.24 11.45 8.37
C GLY A 29 17.62 10.32 7.41
N CYS A 30 17.40 10.44 6.09
CA CYS A 30 17.85 9.39 5.19
C CYS A 30 19.34 9.55 4.85
N PRO A 31 20.18 8.56 5.19
CA PRO A 31 21.63 8.61 4.87
C PRO A 31 21.89 8.41 3.36
N HIS A 32 20.89 7.97 2.59
CA HIS A 32 20.98 7.70 1.15
C HIS A 32 19.92 8.47 0.37
N GLN A 33 20.29 8.99 -0.80
CA GLN A 33 19.35 9.62 -1.71
C GLN A 33 18.93 8.60 -2.78
N CYS A 34 17.80 7.95 -2.57
CA CYS A 34 17.29 6.98 -3.54
C CYS A 34 17.05 7.61 -4.92
N VAL A 35 17.37 6.87 -5.98
CA VAL A 35 17.31 7.32 -7.38
C VAL A 35 15.97 7.94 -7.77
N PHE A 36 14.87 7.42 -7.23
CA PHE A 36 13.49 7.84 -7.53
C PHE A 36 12.92 8.88 -6.57
N CYS A 37 13.64 9.23 -5.49
CA CYS A 37 13.06 9.97 -4.39
C CYS A 37 13.32 11.48 -4.52
N ASN A 38 12.24 12.24 -4.56
CA ASN A 38 12.24 13.67 -4.35
C ASN A 38 11.12 14.04 -3.40
N GLN A 39 11.33 13.83 -2.11
CA GLN A 39 10.31 14.12 -1.10
C GLN A 39 9.96 15.60 -1.03
N ARG A 40 10.88 16.50 -1.35
CA ARG A 40 10.62 17.95 -1.39
C ARG A 40 9.53 18.28 -2.42
N ASN A 41 9.59 17.63 -3.60
CA ASN A 41 8.62 17.84 -4.67
C ASN A 41 7.35 16.98 -4.52
N ILE A 42 7.41 15.85 -3.77
CA ILE A 42 6.23 14.99 -3.56
C ILE A 42 5.27 15.58 -2.53
N THR A 43 5.79 16.34 -1.56
CA THR A 43 5.01 16.78 -0.39
C THR A 43 4.93 18.29 -0.25
N GLY A 44 5.76 19.07 -0.96
CA GLY A 44 5.83 20.54 -0.84
C GLY A 44 6.33 21.04 0.52
N HIS A 45 6.64 20.12 1.45
CA HIS A 45 7.03 20.47 2.80
C HIS A 45 8.54 20.34 3.02
N SER A 46 9.19 21.46 3.29
CA SER A 46 10.57 21.51 3.81
C SER A 46 10.62 21.75 5.32
N TYR A 47 9.48 22.06 5.93
CA TYR A 47 9.37 22.39 7.34
C TYR A 47 9.43 21.13 8.21
N GLN A 48 10.31 21.17 9.23
CA GLN A 48 10.43 20.10 10.23
C GLN A 48 9.39 20.37 11.34
N PRO A 49 8.43 19.44 11.59
CA PRO A 49 7.42 19.64 12.61
C PRO A 49 8.04 19.74 14.00
N THR A 50 7.52 20.65 14.79
CA THR A 50 7.84 20.80 16.21
C THR A 50 6.90 19.96 17.08
N GLN A 51 7.15 19.93 18.39
CA GLN A 51 6.22 19.34 19.37
C GLN A 51 4.84 20.04 19.30
N ASP A 52 4.83 21.37 19.15
CA ASP A 52 3.58 22.15 19.07
C ASP A 52 2.76 21.81 17.82
N ASP A 53 3.42 21.49 16.70
CA ASP A 53 2.72 21.04 15.50
C ASP A 53 2.07 19.68 15.69
N VAL A 54 2.77 18.75 16.38
CA VAL A 54 2.21 17.43 16.73
C VAL A 54 0.99 17.60 17.61
N VAL A 55 1.09 18.40 18.67
CA VAL A 55 -0.03 18.72 19.58
C VAL A 55 -1.18 19.36 18.81
N SER A 56 -0.90 20.38 18.00
CA SER A 56 -1.91 21.07 17.19
C SER A 56 -2.65 20.16 16.23
N ALA A 57 -1.95 19.22 15.57
CA ALA A 57 -2.56 18.23 14.68
C ALA A 57 -3.51 17.29 15.46
N ILE A 58 -3.09 16.82 16.63
CA ILE A 58 -3.90 15.93 17.50
C ILE A 58 -5.13 16.69 18.01
N GLU A 59 -4.96 17.89 18.54
CA GLU A 59 -6.06 18.70 19.07
C GLU A 59 -7.09 19.08 17.97
N THR A 60 -6.61 19.36 16.75
CA THR A 60 -7.47 19.61 15.60
C THR A 60 -8.31 18.38 15.25
N ALA A 61 -7.70 17.19 15.26
CA ALA A 61 -8.42 15.95 15.03
C ALA A 61 -9.45 15.66 16.14
N ILE A 62 -9.10 15.91 17.40
CA ILE A 62 -10.02 15.76 18.54
C ILE A 62 -11.22 16.69 18.38
N LYS A 63 -11.00 17.97 18.05
CA LYS A 63 -12.07 18.96 17.82
C LYS A 63 -12.98 18.59 16.65
N SER A 64 -12.45 17.89 15.64
CA SER A 64 -13.25 17.38 14.51
C SER A 64 -14.05 16.11 14.83
N GLY A 65 -13.96 15.59 16.05
CA GLY A 65 -14.73 14.42 16.49
C GLY A 65 -14.18 13.08 16.01
N VAL A 66 -12.86 12.97 15.86
CA VAL A 66 -12.22 11.71 15.45
C VAL A 66 -12.50 10.59 16.45
N ASP A 67 -12.74 9.37 15.94
CA ASP A 67 -12.84 8.16 16.78
C ASP A 67 -11.44 7.76 17.27
N LYS A 68 -11.06 8.25 18.44
CA LYS A 68 -9.73 8.06 19.02
C LYS A 68 -9.32 6.58 19.10
N LYS A 69 -10.25 5.67 19.47
CA LYS A 69 -9.96 4.24 19.63
C LYS A 69 -9.67 3.52 18.32
N ASN A 70 -10.08 4.09 17.19
CA ASN A 70 -9.83 3.58 15.85
C ASN A 70 -8.90 4.49 15.05
N THR A 71 -8.16 5.38 15.72
CA THR A 71 -7.23 6.34 15.08
C THR A 71 -5.84 6.18 15.64
N GLU A 72 -4.84 6.10 14.75
CA GLU A 72 -3.42 6.16 15.09
C GLU A 72 -2.85 7.55 14.90
N ILE A 73 -1.92 7.97 15.76
CA ILE A 73 -1.05 9.12 15.52
C ILE A 73 0.07 8.62 14.61
N ALA A 74 0.19 9.16 13.40
CA ALA A 74 1.01 8.58 12.35
C ALA A 74 2.11 9.51 11.86
N PHE A 75 3.36 9.13 12.05
CA PHE A 75 4.54 9.82 11.54
C PHE A 75 4.93 9.25 10.17
N PHE A 76 4.75 10.05 9.13
CA PHE A 76 5.04 9.69 7.74
C PHE A 76 6.10 10.62 7.13
N GLY A 77 6.61 10.25 5.97
CA GLY A 77 7.54 11.04 5.17
C GLY A 77 8.88 10.37 5.00
N GLY A 78 9.89 10.80 5.75
CA GLY A 78 11.20 10.18 5.74
C GLY A 78 11.28 8.90 6.56
N SER A 79 12.50 8.52 6.92
CA SER A 79 12.76 7.38 7.81
C SER A 79 12.74 7.86 9.25
N PHE A 80 11.61 7.68 9.94
CA PHE A 80 11.41 8.25 11.27
C PHE A 80 12.46 7.81 12.29
N THR A 81 12.92 6.56 12.24
CA THR A 81 13.95 6.05 13.18
C THR A 81 15.38 6.40 12.78
N ALA A 82 15.58 7.01 11.60
CA ALA A 82 16.89 7.43 11.12
C ALA A 82 17.12 8.96 11.23
N ILE A 83 16.17 9.72 11.78
CA ILE A 83 16.36 11.14 12.12
C ILE A 83 17.18 11.25 13.41
N ASP A 84 17.61 12.48 13.73
CA ASP A 84 18.27 12.74 15.00
C ASP A 84 17.48 12.18 16.20
N ARG A 85 18.17 11.53 17.13
CA ARG A 85 17.55 10.81 18.25
C ARG A 85 16.76 11.75 19.17
N ASP A 86 17.34 12.90 19.50
CA ASP A 86 16.69 13.84 20.41
C ASP A 86 15.48 14.47 19.76
N TYR A 87 15.56 14.74 18.46
CA TYR A 87 14.43 15.21 17.66
C TYR A 87 13.33 14.16 17.58
N MET A 88 13.64 12.90 17.28
CA MET A 88 12.67 11.80 17.30
C MET A 88 11.95 11.70 18.66
N VAL A 89 12.73 11.71 19.73
CA VAL A 89 12.20 11.63 21.11
C VAL A 89 11.33 12.85 21.41
N SER A 90 11.70 14.03 20.94
CA SER A 90 10.90 15.24 21.14
C SER A 90 9.50 15.12 20.54
N LEU A 91 9.40 14.61 19.30
CA LEU A 91 8.13 14.39 18.62
C LEU A 91 7.27 13.32 19.32
N LEU A 92 7.91 12.22 19.78
CA LEU A 92 7.23 11.18 20.55
C LEU A 92 6.75 11.69 21.93
N ASN A 93 7.51 12.55 22.59
CA ASN A 93 7.10 13.16 23.85
C ASN A 93 5.80 13.96 23.71
N ALA A 94 5.60 14.65 22.59
CA ALA A 94 4.38 15.42 22.32
C ALA A 94 3.11 14.54 22.26
N THR A 95 3.25 13.23 22.03
CA THR A 95 2.11 12.30 21.99
C THR A 95 1.73 11.72 23.35
N LYS A 96 2.61 11.80 24.36
CA LYS A 96 2.44 11.08 25.64
C LYS A 96 1.11 11.31 26.34
N GLN A 97 0.63 12.56 26.35
CA GLN A 97 -0.61 12.90 27.05
C GLN A 97 -1.86 12.36 26.34
N TYR A 98 -1.74 11.93 25.06
CA TYR A 98 -2.86 11.48 24.24
C TYR A 98 -2.90 9.97 24.03
N ILE A 99 -1.75 9.28 24.16
CA ILE A 99 -1.59 7.90 23.67
C ILE A 99 -2.55 6.90 24.30
N ASN A 100 -2.97 7.10 25.54
CA ASN A 100 -3.92 6.22 26.22
C ASN A 100 -5.34 6.29 25.64
N ASP A 101 -5.67 7.40 24.97
CA ASP A 101 -6.97 7.60 24.35
C ASP A 101 -7.02 7.05 22.91
N PHE A 102 -5.89 7.06 22.21
CA PHE A 102 -5.77 6.65 20.82
C PHE A 102 -5.43 5.17 20.68
N TYR A 103 -5.59 4.63 19.45
CA TYR A 103 -5.24 3.23 19.16
C TYR A 103 -3.75 2.96 19.34
N GLY A 104 -2.90 3.93 19.03
CA GLY A 104 -1.46 3.85 19.15
C GLY A 104 -0.73 4.83 18.25
N ILE A 105 0.55 4.61 18.10
CA ILE A 105 1.41 5.35 17.17
C ILE A 105 1.81 4.44 16.02
N ARG A 106 1.69 4.97 14.80
CA ARG A 106 2.21 4.38 13.56
C ARG A 106 3.37 5.20 13.04
N LEU A 107 4.39 4.55 12.50
CA LEU A 107 5.48 5.26 11.83
C LEU A 107 5.98 4.50 10.61
N SER A 108 6.62 5.24 9.69
CA SER A 108 7.28 4.67 8.51
C SER A 108 8.78 4.86 8.62
N THR A 109 9.54 3.83 8.29
CA THR A 109 11.00 3.88 8.35
C THR A 109 11.68 2.93 7.38
N ARG A 110 13.01 2.99 7.35
CA ARG A 110 13.90 2.09 6.60
C ARG A 110 14.16 0.81 7.37
N PRO A 111 14.39 -0.33 6.68
CA PRO A 111 14.72 -1.59 7.35
C PRO A 111 16.04 -1.54 8.14
N ASP A 112 17.04 -0.83 7.61
CA ASP A 112 18.39 -0.69 8.20
C ASP A 112 18.46 0.30 9.38
N ALA A 113 17.32 0.89 9.79
CA ALA A 113 17.20 1.78 10.93
C ALA A 113 16.31 1.18 12.05
N ILE A 114 16.32 -0.15 12.18
CA ILE A 114 15.58 -0.92 13.17
C ILE A 114 16.53 -1.86 13.91
N ASP A 115 16.60 -1.70 15.24
CA ASP A 115 17.32 -2.56 16.16
C ASP A 115 16.55 -2.73 17.48
N ASP A 116 17.07 -3.54 18.41
CA ASP A 116 16.44 -3.80 19.71
C ASP A 116 16.33 -2.53 20.58
N GLU A 117 17.30 -1.62 20.52
CA GLU A 117 17.28 -0.36 21.28
C GLU A 117 16.17 0.55 20.78
N VAL A 118 16.10 0.76 19.46
CA VAL A 118 15.07 1.56 18.81
C VAL A 118 13.69 0.99 19.13
N LEU A 119 13.46 -0.31 18.98
CA LEU A 119 12.16 -0.92 19.22
C LEU A 119 11.75 -0.87 20.70
N THR A 120 12.70 -1.01 21.63
CA THR A 120 12.45 -0.85 23.05
C THR A 120 11.96 0.57 23.36
N LEU A 121 12.66 1.57 22.79
CA LEU A 121 12.26 2.97 22.93
C LEU A 121 10.87 3.21 22.33
N LEU A 122 10.65 2.84 21.08
CA LEU A 122 9.37 3.05 20.40
C LEU A 122 8.20 2.41 21.15
N LYS A 123 8.39 1.20 21.67
CA LYS A 123 7.38 0.50 22.46
C LYS A 123 7.05 1.24 23.76
N SER A 124 8.04 1.86 24.42
CA SER A 124 7.82 2.66 25.63
C SER A 124 6.97 3.91 25.39
N TYR A 125 6.90 4.38 24.14
CA TYR A 125 6.04 5.49 23.70
C TYR A 125 4.67 5.05 23.16
N GLY A 126 4.36 3.76 23.14
CA GLY A 126 3.07 3.26 22.67
C GLY A 126 3.00 3.09 21.14
N VAL A 127 4.14 2.86 20.48
CA VAL A 127 4.16 2.50 19.05
C VAL A 127 3.54 1.12 18.86
N THR A 128 2.50 1.07 18.03
CA THR A 128 1.70 -0.14 17.73
C THR A 128 1.93 -0.66 16.32
N SER A 129 2.39 0.19 15.41
CA SER A 129 2.57 -0.17 13.99
C SER A 129 3.83 0.45 13.40
N ILE A 130 4.61 -0.35 12.66
CA ILE A 130 5.78 0.12 11.90
C ILE A 130 5.64 -0.31 10.45
N GLU A 131 5.74 0.65 9.53
CA GLU A 131 5.77 0.42 8.08
C GLU A 131 7.22 0.48 7.57
N LEU A 132 7.73 -0.64 7.05
CA LEU A 132 9.06 -0.71 6.45
C LEU A 132 9.01 -0.41 4.95
N GLY A 133 9.81 0.54 4.51
CA GLY A 133 10.02 0.84 3.11
C GLY A 133 10.94 -0.17 2.43
N ALA A 134 10.49 -1.42 2.24
CA ALA A 134 11.26 -2.46 1.55
C ALA A 134 11.56 -2.08 0.09
N GLN A 135 10.56 -1.58 -0.62
CA GLN A 135 10.52 -1.19 -2.02
C GLN A 135 10.72 -2.37 -2.98
N SER A 136 11.77 -3.18 -2.83
CA SER A 136 12.04 -4.43 -3.54
C SER A 136 12.65 -5.45 -2.59
N MET A 137 12.60 -6.73 -2.99
CA MET A 137 13.30 -7.85 -2.33
C MET A 137 14.31 -8.51 -3.30
N CYS A 138 14.72 -7.79 -4.34
CA CYS A 138 15.78 -8.14 -5.28
C CYS A 138 16.96 -7.19 -5.04
N ASP A 139 18.08 -7.71 -4.53
CA ASP A 139 19.23 -6.89 -4.11
C ASP A 139 19.85 -6.10 -5.25
N ASP A 140 19.84 -6.61 -6.47
CA ASP A 140 20.29 -5.88 -7.65
C ASP A 140 19.41 -4.66 -7.95
N VAL A 141 18.08 -4.79 -7.79
CA VAL A 141 17.15 -3.65 -7.92
C VAL A 141 17.35 -2.65 -6.80
N LEU A 142 17.54 -3.11 -5.56
CA LEU A 142 17.81 -2.24 -4.41
C LEU A 142 19.12 -1.45 -4.62
N SER A 143 20.17 -2.12 -5.08
CA SER A 143 21.47 -1.49 -5.38
C SER A 143 21.38 -0.46 -6.49
N LEU A 144 20.72 -0.78 -7.61
CA LEU A 144 20.52 0.14 -8.73
C LEU A 144 19.72 1.39 -8.36
N ASN A 145 18.87 1.29 -7.34
CA ASN A 145 18.08 2.41 -6.84
C ASN A 145 18.68 3.10 -5.61
N GLU A 146 19.93 2.81 -5.27
CA GLU A 146 20.66 3.42 -4.16
C GLU A 146 19.91 3.37 -2.82
N ARG A 147 19.24 2.20 -2.56
CA ARG A 147 18.42 2.05 -1.36
C ARG A 147 19.26 1.98 -0.08
N GLY A 148 20.50 1.53 -0.16
CA GLY A 148 21.43 1.41 0.97
C GLY A 148 21.09 0.31 1.98
N HIS A 149 20.07 -0.51 1.70
CA HIS A 149 19.72 -1.72 2.47
C HIS A 149 19.53 -2.91 1.52
N SER A 150 19.61 -4.11 2.05
CA SER A 150 19.41 -5.38 1.35
C SER A 150 18.04 -6.00 1.65
N ALA A 151 17.69 -7.04 0.89
CA ALA A 151 16.53 -7.88 1.20
C ALA A 151 16.67 -8.56 2.58
N THR A 152 17.90 -8.90 2.99
CA THR A 152 18.18 -9.47 4.31
C THR A 152 17.86 -8.48 5.43
N ASP A 153 18.12 -7.20 5.27
CA ASP A 153 17.77 -6.17 6.26
C ASP A 153 16.25 -6.08 6.43
N VAL A 154 15.49 -6.20 5.34
CA VAL A 154 14.01 -6.25 5.41
C VAL A 154 13.55 -7.46 6.22
N VAL A 155 14.14 -8.63 5.98
CA VAL A 155 13.80 -9.88 6.73
C VAL A 155 14.12 -9.72 8.21
N ASN A 156 15.32 -9.23 8.54
CA ASN A 156 15.76 -9.06 9.92
C ASN A 156 14.89 -8.06 10.67
N ALA A 157 14.66 -6.87 10.10
CA ALA A 157 13.80 -5.85 10.71
C ALA A 157 12.35 -6.35 10.89
N SER A 158 11.80 -7.07 9.90
CA SER A 158 10.45 -7.64 9.97
C SER A 158 10.31 -8.63 11.13
N ASN A 159 11.27 -9.54 11.26
CA ASN A 159 11.28 -10.53 12.34
C ASN A 159 11.42 -9.85 13.71
N LEU A 160 12.27 -8.83 13.78
CA LEU A 160 12.49 -8.10 15.03
C LEU A 160 11.24 -7.32 15.45
N ILE A 161 10.59 -6.59 14.54
CA ILE A 161 9.32 -5.88 14.79
C ILE A 161 8.26 -6.83 15.36
N LYS A 162 8.12 -8.01 14.77
CA LYS A 162 7.17 -9.05 15.23
C LYS A 162 7.53 -9.57 16.63
N LYS A 163 8.82 -9.80 16.93
CA LYS A 163 9.31 -10.20 18.24
C LYS A 163 8.87 -9.23 19.34
N TYR A 164 8.79 -7.93 19.01
CA TYR A 164 8.30 -6.89 19.93
C TYR A 164 6.77 -6.77 19.99
N ASN A 165 6.01 -7.63 19.28
CA ASN A 165 4.55 -7.57 19.16
C ASN A 165 4.06 -6.20 18.64
N ILE A 166 4.78 -5.64 17.68
CA ILE A 166 4.40 -4.45 16.92
C ILE A 166 3.86 -4.91 15.57
N SER A 167 2.78 -4.28 15.08
CA SER A 167 2.19 -4.60 13.79
C SER A 167 3.15 -4.23 12.65
N LEU A 168 3.37 -5.18 11.75
CA LEU A 168 4.28 -5.03 10.61
C LEU A 168 3.54 -4.58 9.36
N GLY A 169 3.85 -3.39 8.87
CA GLY A 169 3.51 -2.94 7.53
C GLY A 169 4.69 -3.07 6.59
N LEU A 170 4.46 -3.48 5.34
CA LEU A 170 5.49 -3.51 4.32
C LEU A 170 5.08 -2.67 3.11
N GLN A 171 6.01 -1.87 2.59
CA GLN A 171 5.79 -1.07 1.40
C GLN A 171 6.68 -1.57 0.28
N MET A 172 6.08 -1.81 -0.90
CA MET A 172 6.79 -2.15 -2.13
C MET A 172 6.50 -1.17 -3.25
N MET A 173 7.41 -1.13 -4.21
CA MET A 173 7.24 -0.39 -5.45
C MET A 173 7.31 -1.36 -6.64
N ILE A 174 6.54 -1.06 -7.70
CA ILE A 174 6.59 -1.77 -8.97
C ILE A 174 7.21 -0.90 -10.06
N GLY A 175 8.01 -1.49 -10.92
CA GLY A 175 8.65 -0.80 -12.04
C GLY A 175 9.81 0.10 -11.64
N LEU A 176 10.55 -0.22 -10.56
CA LEU A 176 11.81 0.45 -10.20
C LEU A 176 12.86 0.29 -11.31
N TYR A 177 13.85 1.17 -11.33
CA TYR A 177 14.97 1.04 -12.27
C TYR A 177 15.66 -0.33 -12.10
N GLY A 178 15.83 -1.05 -13.20
CA GLY A 178 16.34 -2.43 -13.21
C GLY A 178 15.37 -3.52 -12.77
N SER A 179 14.11 -3.17 -12.43
CA SER A 179 13.07 -4.15 -12.16
C SER A 179 12.39 -4.65 -13.43
N THR A 180 11.74 -5.80 -13.31
CA THR A 180 10.84 -6.38 -14.32
C THR A 180 9.55 -6.84 -13.62
N PRO A 181 8.45 -7.11 -14.35
CA PRO A 181 7.24 -7.65 -13.74
C PRO A 181 7.48 -8.92 -12.91
N GLU A 182 8.43 -9.78 -13.33
CA GLU A 182 8.80 -11.01 -12.62
C GLU A 182 9.49 -10.70 -11.29
N LYS A 183 10.43 -9.74 -11.26
CA LYS A 183 11.10 -9.28 -10.02
C LYS A 183 10.13 -8.61 -9.07
N ASP A 184 9.15 -7.85 -9.57
CA ASP A 184 8.12 -7.24 -8.75
C ASP A 184 7.21 -8.32 -8.12
N ILE A 185 6.88 -9.39 -8.87
CA ILE A 185 6.15 -10.55 -8.37
C ILE A 185 6.98 -11.32 -7.33
N GLU A 186 8.27 -11.59 -7.61
CA GLU A 186 9.20 -12.21 -6.65
C GLU A 186 9.29 -11.38 -5.35
N THR A 187 9.32 -10.05 -5.47
CA THR A 187 9.25 -9.16 -4.30
C THR A 187 7.99 -9.42 -3.50
N ALA A 188 6.83 -9.48 -4.14
CA ALA A 188 5.57 -9.76 -3.45
C ALA A 188 5.57 -11.14 -2.76
N GLU A 189 6.10 -12.18 -3.40
CA GLU A 189 6.24 -13.52 -2.82
C GLU A 189 7.09 -13.50 -1.55
N LYS A 190 8.25 -12.84 -1.60
CA LYS A 190 9.15 -12.69 -0.44
C LYS A 190 8.50 -11.88 0.68
N LEU A 191 7.77 -10.79 0.38
CA LEU A 191 7.03 -10.02 1.37
C LEU A 191 5.91 -10.84 2.01
N ILE A 192 5.17 -11.64 1.23
CA ILE A 192 4.13 -12.55 1.72
C ILE A 192 4.72 -13.55 2.73
N SER A 193 5.92 -14.09 2.47
CA SER A 193 6.57 -15.05 3.38
C SER A 193 6.87 -14.44 4.75
N LEU A 194 7.03 -13.13 4.82
CA LEU A 194 7.20 -12.38 6.07
C LEU A 194 5.88 -12.18 6.83
N SER A 195 4.73 -12.57 6.25
CA SER A 195 3.40 -12.48 6.86
C SER A 195 3.13 -11.09 7.49
N PRO A 196 3.16 -9.99 6.72
CA PRO A 196 2.87 -8.67 7.25
C PRO A 196 1.37 -8.52 7.55
N ASP A 197 1.03 -7.62 8.49
CA ASP A 197 -0.36 -7.26 8.77
C ASP A 197 -0.93 -6.37 7.66
N THR A 198 -0.11 -5.48 7.12
CA THR A 198 -0.52 -4.54 6.07
C THR A 198 0.53 -4.38 4.99
N VAL A 199 0.08 -4.07 3.76
CA VAL A 199 0.96 -3.79 2.63
C VAL A 199 0.52 -2.52 1.90
N ARG A 200 1.50 -1.78 1.37
CA ARG A 200 1.30 -0.70 0.39
C ARG A 200 2.03 -1.02 -0.90
N ILE A 201 1.39 -0.74 -2.03
CA ILE A 201 1.94 -0.96 -3.36
C ILE A 201 1.95 0.36 -4.12
N TYR A 202 3.12 0.81 -4.53
CA TYR A 202 3.27 2.05 -5.30
C TYR A 202 3.85 1.80 -6.68
N PRO A 203 3.21 2.32 -7.75
CA PRO A 203 3.87 2.37 -9.05
C PRO A 203 4.98 3.41 -9.02
N THR A 204 6.08 3.12 -9.71
CA THR A 204 7.18 4.08 -9.86
C THR A 204 6.79 5.19 -10.83
N ILE A 205 6.87 6.41 -10.35
CA ILE A 205 6.69 7.63 -11.15
C ILE A 205 8.03 8.37 -11.22
N THR A 206 8.45 8.73 -12.41
CA THR A 206 9.63 9.56 -12.62
C THR A 206 9.28 11.01 -12.28
N MET A 207 9.90 11.54 -11.24
CA MET A 207 9.68 12.90 -10.76
C MET A 207 10.81 13.82 -11.21
N LYS A 208 10.51 15.10 -11.40
CA LYS A 208 11.53 16.14 -11.68
C LYS A 208 12.59 16.17 -10.59
N ASP A 209 13.77 16.56 -10.96
CA ASP A 209 14.95 16.75 -10.08
C ASP A 209 15.37 15.46 -9.36
N THR A 210 15.10 14.29 -9.95
CA THR A 210 15.56 12.99 -9.47
C THR A 210 16.63 12.41 -10.40
N LEU A 211 17.46 11.51 -9.86
CA LEU A 211 18.40 10.75 -10.70
C LEU A 211 17.64 9.84 -11.69
N LEU A 212 16.44 9.40 -11.33
CA LEU A 212 15.58 8.61 -12.21
C LEU A 212 15.13 9.40 -13.44
N GLU A 213 14.85 10.71 -13.29
CA GLU A 213 14.58 11.60 -14.44
C GLU A 213 15.77 11.67 -15.38
N LYS A 214 16.98 11.78 -14.85
CA LYS A 214 18.20 11.76 -15.68
C LYS A 214 18.32 10.44 -16.43
N TYR A 215 18.09 9.30 -15.76
CA TYR A 215 18.12 7.99 -16.42
C TYR A 215 17.03 7.84 -17.48
N TYR A 216 15.88 8.42 -17.26
CA TYR A 216 14.80 8.46 -18.27
C TYR A 216 15.20 9.29 -19.48
N ASN A 217 15.74 10.50 -19.29
CA ASN A 217 16.20 11.38 -20.36
C ASN A 217 17.38 10.76 -21.14
N ASP A 218 18.29 10.08 -20.45
CA ASP A 218 19.43 9.34 -21.05
C ASP A 218 19.00 8.01 -21.70
N LYS A 219 17.71 7.65 -21.70
CA LYS A 219 17.16 6.39 -22.21
C LYS A 219 17.70 5.13 -21.53
N LYS A 220 18.23 5.28 -20.31
CA LYS A 220 18.69 4.16 -19.46
C LYS A 220 17.55 3.52 -18.68
N TYR A 221 16.48 4.26 -18.45
CA TYR A 221 15.27 3.80 -17.76
C TYR A 221 14.05 4.03 -18.67
N VAL A 222 13.24 2.99 -18.77
CA VAL A 222 11.93 3.05 -19.45
C VAL A 222 10.87 2.67 -18.44
N PRO A 223 9.98 3.58 -18.05
CA PRO A 223 8.88 3.26 -17.15
C PRO A 223 7.96 2.20 -17.75
N TYR A 224 7.33 1.41 -16.91
CA TYR A 224 6.30 0.48 -17.37
C TYR A 224 5.19 1.21 -18.12
N SER A 225 4.68 0.58 -19.17
CA SER A 225 3.46 1.03 -19.82
C SER A 225 2.27 1.01 -18.84
N LYS A 226 1.21 1.75 -19.15
CA LYS A 226 -0.06 1.68 -18.40
C LYS A 226 -0.52 0.23 -18.21
N GLU A 227 -0.50 -0.53 -19.29
CA GLU A 227 -0.96 -1.92 -19.29
C GLU A 227 -0.08 -2.80 -18.40
N THR A 228 1.24 -2.74 -18.55
CA THR A 228 2.20 -3.48 -17.72
C THR A 228 2.02 -3.13 -16.25
N THR A 229 1.90 -1.84 -15.92
CA THR A 229 1.71 -1.37 -14.54
C THR A 229 0.45 -1.93 -13.91
N ILE A 230 -0.68 -1.87 -14.62
CA ILE A 230 -1.97 -2.38 -14.11
C ILE A 230 -1.93 -3.92 -14.00
N ASN A 231 -1.41 -4.62 -15.01
CA ASN A 231 -1.36 -6.08 -15.03
C ASN A 231 -0.48 -6.63 -13.91
N THR A 232 0.72 -6.05 -13.72
CA THR A 232 1.64 -6.45 -12.63
C THR A 232 1.00 -6.18 -11.27
N CYS A 233 0.44 -4.99 -11.06
CA CYS A 233 -0.21 -4.65 -9.80
C CYS A 233 -1.43 -5.54 -9.51
N ALA A 234 -2.25 -5.87 -10.52
CA ALA A 234 -3.41 -6.75 -10.35
C ALA A 234 -3.02 -8.18 -9.93
N LYS A 235 -1.93 -8.73 -10.52
CA LYS A 235 -1.38 -10.03 -10.09
C LYS A 235 -0.90 -9.99 -8.64
N ILE A 236 -0.14 -8.97 -8.28
CA ILE A 236 0.39 -8.77 -6.92
C ILE A 236 -0.77 -8.61 -5.92
N LEU A 237 -1.79 -7.82 -6.25
CA LEU A 237 -2.99 -7.68 -5.42
C LEU A 237 -3.67 -9.02 -5.16
N LYS A 238 -3.80 -9.86 -6.22
CA LYS A 238 -4.38 -11.18 -6.07
C LYS A 238 -3.57 -12.07 -5.14
N MET A 239 -2.24 -12.03 -5.22
CA MET A 239 -1.36 -12.80 -4.34
C MET A 239 -1.55 -12.44 -2.86
N PHE A 240 -1.61 -11.14 -2.53
CA PHE A 240 -1.90 -10.67 -1.17
C PHE A 240 -3.32 -11.03 -0.73
N TYR A 241 -4.30 -10.88 -1.62
CA TYR A 241 -5.69 -11.23 -1.36
C TYR A 241 -5.84 -12.73 -1.02
N ASP A 242 -5.24 -13.62 -1.82
CA ASP A 242 -5.27 -15.07 -1.61
C ASP A 242 -4.65 -15.47 -0.25
N LYS A 243 -3.69 -14.71 0.23
CA LYS A 243 -3.04 -14.89 1.55
C LYS A 243 -3.72 -14.12 2.68
N LYS A 244 -4.85 -13.44 2.41
CA LYS A 244 -5.60 -12.62 3.36
C LYS A 244 -4.76 -11.51 4.01
N ILE A 245 -3.76 -10.99 3.29
CA ILE A 245 -2.94 -9.86 3.72
C ILE A 245 -3.64 -8.57 3.31
N ASN A 246 -3.79 -7.64 4.24
CA ASN A 246 -4.50 -6.38 4.00
C ASN A 246 -3.66 -5.38 3.19
N VAL A 247 -4.03 -5.13 1.93
CA VAL A 247 -3.42 -4.09 1.11
C VAL A 247 -4.13 -2.76 1.37
N ILE A 248 -3.57 -1.97 2.28
CA ILE A 248 -4.17 -0.71 2.74
C ILE A 248 -4.04 0.42 1.71
N ARG A 249 -3.04 0.36 0.84
CA ARG A 249 -2.81 1.39 -0.19
C ARG A 249 -2.33 0.80 -1.50
N VAL A 250 -2.90 1.30 -2.59
CA VAL A 250 -2.44 1.03 -3.97
C VAL A 250 -2.43 2.35 -4.73
N GLY A 251 -1.24 2.73 -5.22
CA GLY A 251 -1.02 4.01 -5.91
C GLY A 251 -0.78 5.20 -4.99
N LEU A 252 -0.27 6.27 -5.58
CA LEU A 252 0.08 7.50 -4.90
C LEU A 252 -1.16 8.34 -4.56
N HIS A 253 -1.06 9.17 -3.52
CA HIS A 253 -2.07 10.20 -3.25
C HIS A 253 -2.03 11.25 -4.36
N TYR A 254 -3.20 11.79 -4.67
CA TYR A 254 -3.26 12.98 -5.51
C TYR A 254 -2.69 14.17 -4.75
N SER A 255 -1.80 14.88 -5.40
CA SER A 255 -1.44 16.25 -5.05
C SER A 255 -1.13 17.02 -6.34
N ASP A 256 -1.35 18.32 -6.33
CA ASP A 256 -1.04 19.17 -7.49
C ASP A 256 0.46 19.14 -7.79
N GLU A 257 1.29 19.02 -6.76
CA GLU A 257 2.74 18.89 -6.89
C GLU A 257 3.13 17.57 -7.55
N LEU A 258 2.53 16.43 -7.14
CA LEU A 258 2.79 15.16 -7.79
C LEU A 258 2.49 15.24 -9.30
N VAL A 259 1.37 15.85 -9.67
CA VAL A 259 0.95 15.97 -11.08
C VAL A 259 1.88 16.91 -11.85
N SER A 260 2.22 18.07 -11.29
CA SER A 260 3.05 19.07 -11.96
C SER A 260 4.53 18.70 -12.07
N THR A 261 5.00 17.83 -11.19
CA THR A 261 6.41 17.36 -11.17
C THR A 261 6.60 15.96 -11.76
N SER A 262 5.54 15.24 -12.12
CA SER A 262 5.63 13.97 -12.82
C SER A 262 6.13 14.15 -14.26
N VAL A 263 7.19 13.40 -14.61
CA VAL A 263 7.81 13.43 -15.96
C VAL A 263 7.38 12.23 -16.78
N ALA A 264 7.36 11.04 -16.17
CA ALA A 264 7.05 9.78 -16.83
C ALA A 264 6.53 8.73 -15.83
N GLY A 265 5.98 7.64 -16.37
CA GLY A 265 5.33 6.61 -15.58
C GLY A 265 3.81 6.75 -15.58
N PHE A 266 3.12 5.71 -15.12
CA PHE A 266 1.65 5.71 -15.16
C PHE A 266 1.08 6.16 -13.81
N TYR A 267 0.57 7.38 -13.77
CA TYR A 267 -0.21 7.93 -12.66
C TYR A 267 -1.72 7.96 -13.02
N HIS A 268 -2.56 7.55 -12.07
CA HIS A 268 -4.02 7.69 -12.19
C HIS A 268 -4.64 7.82 -10.78
N PRO A 269 -5.53 8.79 -10.52
CA PRO A 269 -6.13 8.99 -9.19
C PRO A 269 -6.96 7.77 -8.71
N ALA A 270 -7.57 7.03 -9.65
CA ALA A 270 -8.28 5.79 -9.37
C ALA A 270 -7.43 4.52 -9.68
N PHE A 271 -6.10 4.57 -9.47
CA PHE A 271 -5.21 3.46 -9.83
C PHE A 271 -5.60 2.15 -9.14
N ARG A 272 -5.96 2.19 -7.86
CA ARG A 272 -6.45 1.03 -7.11
C ARG A 272 -7.66 0.39 -7.80
N GLU A 273 -8.64 1.18 -8.20
CA GLU A 273 -9.86 0.68 -8.86
C GLU A 273 -9.53 0.00 -10.19
N LEU A 274 -8.60 0.57 -10.98
CA LEU A 274 -8.14 -0.04 -12.23
C LEU A 274 -7.50 -1.42 -12.00
N CYS A 275 -6.62 -1.53 -10.99
CA CYS A 275 -5.95 -2.79 -10.65
C CYS A 275 -6.92 -3.82 -10.10
N GLU A 276 -7.84 -3.43 -9.22
CA GLU A 276 -8.87 -4.31 -8.66
C GLU A 276 -9.85 -4.78 -9.74
N SER A 277 -10.21 -3.89 -10.69
CA SER A 277 -11.05 -4.24 -11.84
C SER A 277 -10.36 -5.26 -12.76
N LYS A 278 -9.06 -5.09 -13.02
CA LYS A 278 -8.28 -6.04 -13.80
C LYS A 278 -8.14 -7.38 -13.08
N MET A 279 -7.85 -7.37 -11.77
CA MET A 279 -7.78 -8.57 -10.95
C MET A 279 -9.12 -9.35 -11.01
N PHE A 280 -10.25 -8.65 -10.86
CA PHE A 280 -11.57 -9.26 -10.98
C PHE A 280 -11.80 -9.86 -12.36
N LEU A 281 -11.47 -9.13 -13.42
CA LEU A 281 -11.58 -9.63 -14.80
C LEU A 281 -10.79 -10.92 -14.99
N ASP A 282 -9.54 -10.97 -14.52
CA ASP A 282 -8.70 -12.15 -14.67
C ASP A 282 -9.27 -13.36 -13.91
N MET A 283 -9.79 -13.14 -12.68
CA MET A 283 -10.47 -14.18 -11.92
C MET A 283 -11.71 -14.69 -12.67
N LEU A 284 -12.54 -13.78 -13.18
CA LEU A 284 -13.75 -14.13 -13.92
C LEU A 284 -13.44 -14.85 -15.23
N VAL A 285 -12.45 -14.39 -16.00
CA VAL A 285 -12.03 -15.01 -17.26
C VAL A 285 -11.53 -16.44 -17.02
N ASN A 286 -10.77 -16.67 -15.96
CA ASN A 286 -10.28 -18.01 -15.61
C ASN A 286 -11.44 -18.98 -15.27
N GLU A 287 -12.50 -18.48 -14.64
CA GLU A 287 -13.65 -19.30 -14.28
C GLU A 287 -14.63 -19.47 -15.46
N ILE A 288 -14.98 -18.40 -16.18
CA ILE A 288 -15.98 -18.45 -17.25
C ILE A 288 -15.51 -19.28 -18.46
N LYS A 289 -14.21 -19.37 -18.68
CA LYS A 289 -13.63 -20.24 -19.72
C LYS A 289 -13.87 -21.74 -19.51
N LYS A 290 -14.32 -22.15 -18.33
CA LYS A 290 -14.75 -23.54 -18.06
C LYS A 290 -16.14 -23.85 -18.67
N TYR A 291 -16.84 -22.83 -19.14
CA TYR A 291 -18.14 -22.92 -19.80
C TYR A 291 -18.00 -22.65 -21.30
N PRO A 292 -18.92 -23.19 -22.14
CA PRO A 292 -18.98 -22.82 -23.54
C PRO A 292 -19.25 -21.34 -23.71
N GLN A 293 -18.85 -20.75 -24.85
CA GLN A 293 -19.19 -19.38 -25.16
C GLN A 293 -20.71 -19.20 -25.20
N GLY A 294 -21.21 -18.05 -24.72
CA GLY A 294 -22.66 -17.81 -24.60
C GLY A 294 -23.03 -16.63 -23.72
N GLU A 295 -24.28 -16.64 -23.26
CA GLU A 295 -24.84 -15.59 -22.40
C GLU A 295 -24.88 -16.02 -20.93
N PHE A 296 -24.36 -15.16 -20.05
CA PHE A 296 -24.23 -15.42 -18.63
C PHE A 296 -24.72 -14.26 -17.75
N SER A 297 -25.23 -14.60 -16.58
CA SER A 297 -25.41 -13.66 -15.47
C SER A 297 -24.31 -13.89 -14.45
N VAL A 298 -23.53 -12.83 -14.13
CA VAL A 298 -22.50 -12.87 -13.09
C VAL A 298 -23.01 -12.05 -11.90
N ILE A 299 -23.19 -12.71 -10.77
CA ILE A 299 -23.67 -12.10 -9.52
C ILE A 299 -22.46 -11.73 -8.70
N VAL A 300 -22.37 -10.48 -8.23
CA VAL A 300 -21.28 -9.92 -7.44
C VAL A 300 -21.79 -9.16 -6.22
N GLY A 301 -20.94 -8.95 -5.23
CA GLY A 301 -21.30 -8.13 -4.07
C GLY A 301 -21.63 -6.68 -4.45
N ASN A 302 -22.54 -6.03 -3.73
CA ASN A 302 -22.99 -4.66 -4.04
C ASN A 302 -21.87 -3.64 -4.16
N LYS A 303 -20.85 -3.72 -3.30
CA LYS A 303 -19.70 -2.81 -3.31
C LYS A 303 -18.72 -3.09 -4.48
N PHE A 304 -18.93 -4.16 -5.26
CA PHE A 304 -17.97 -4.61 -6.28
C PHE A 304 -18.49 -4.48 -7.71
N ILE A 305 -19.74 -4.07 -7.92
CA ILE A 305 -20.34 -3.98 -9.26
C ILE A 305 -19.56 -3.06 -10.20
N SER A 306 -19.08 -1.92 -9.73
CA SER A 306 -18.29 -0.98 -10.55
C SER A 306 -16.96 -1.60 -11.00
N LYS A 307 -16.28 -2.32 -10.10
CA LYS A 307 -15.02 -3.01 -10.39
C LYS A 307 -15.24 -4.17 -11.37
N ALA A 308 -16.37 -4.90 -11.23
CA ALA A 308 -16.73 -6.00 -12.11
C ALA A 308 -17.03 -5.53 -13.54
N ILE A 309 -17.74 -4.42 -13.70
CA ILE A 309 -18.04 -3.81 -15.00
C ILE A 309 -16.79 -3.17 -15.61
N GLY A 310 -15.93 -2.59 -14.77
CA GLY A 310 -14.74 -1.84 -15.17
C GLY A 310 -15.05 -0.43 -15.68
N GLN A 311 -14.06 0.46 -15.61
CA GLN A 311 -14.21 1.83 -16.13
C GLN A 311 -14.61 1.82 -17.59
N LYS A 312 -15.62 2.64 -17.95
CA LYS A 312 -16.18 2.70 -19.33
C LYS A 312 -16.58 1.33 -19.88
N LYS A 313 -17.04 0.40 -19.01
CA LYS A 313 -17.44 -0.97 -19.34
C LYS A 313 -16.32 -1.82 -19.96
N ALA A 314 -15.06 -1.58 -19.57
CA ALA A 314 -13.90 -2.24 -20.14
C ALA A 314 -13.96 -3.77 -20.02
N ASN A 315 -14.35 -4.28 -18.85
CA ASN A 315 -14.42 -5.72 -18.63
C ASN A 315 -15.53 -6.40 -19.47
N ILE A 316 -16.67 -5.72 -19.65
CA ILE A 316 -17.74 -6.22 -20.53
C ILE A 316 -17.26 -6.34 -21.96
N LYS A 317 -16.48 -5.36 -22.45
CA LYS A 317 -15.93 -5.39 -23.82
C LYS A 317 -14.98 -6.58 -24.00
N VAL A 318 -14.05 -6.78 -23.07
CA VAL A 318 -13.10 -7.90 -23.11
C VAL A 318 -13.84 -9.26 -23.09
N LEU A 319 -14.84 -9.41 -22.22
CA LEU A 319 -15.64 -10.64 -22.13
C LEU A 319 -16.38 -10.90 -23.47
N LYS A 320 -16.95 -9.85 -24.08
CA LYS A 320 -17.61 -9.95 -25.37
C LYS A 320 -16.65 -10.37 -26.48
N GLU A 321 -15.44 -9.82 -26.52
CA GLU A 321 -14.40 -10.21 -27.47
C GLU A 321 -13.97 -11.68 -27.30
N LEU A 322 -14.06 -12.19 -26.07
CA LEU A 322 -13.83 -13.61 -25.78
C LEU A 322 -15.04 -14.52 -26.07
N GLY A 323 -16.16 -13.97 -26.57
CA GLY A 323 -17.37 -14.70 -26.90
C GLY A 323 -18.37 -14.88 -25.76
N TYR A 324 -18.20 -14.16 -24.62
CA TYR A 324 -19.08 -14.20 -23.46
C TYR A 324 -19.91 -12.93 -23.35
N ILE A 325 -21.24 -13.04 -23.42
CA ILE A 325 -22.17 -11.93 -23.21
C ILE A 325 -22.57 -11.95 -21.73
N VAL A 326 -22.00 -11.07 -20.93
CA VAL A 326 -22.19 -11.07 -19.48
C VAL A 326 -23.06 -9.92 -19.03
N THR A 327 -24.09 -10.25 -18.21
CA THR A 327 -24.89 -9.29 -17.45
C THR A 327 -24.52 -9.39 -15.97
N PHE A 328 -24.06 -8.28 -15.37
CA PHE A 328 -23.75 -8.25 -13.94
C PHE A 328 -24.98 -7.96 -13.09
N LYS A 329 -25.17 -8.72 -12.02
CA LYS A 329 -26.21 -8.54 -11.00
C LYS A 329 -25.57 -8.38 -9.62
N GLN A 330 -26.28 -7.70 -8.71
CA GLN A 330 -25.82 -7.46 -7.35
C GLN A 330 -26.42 -8.45 -6.36
N SER A 331 -25.68 -8.73 -5.27
CA SER A 331 -26.14 -9.54 -4.13
C SER A 331 -25.58 -8.97 -2.83
N ASP A 332 -26.40 -8.95 -1.79
CA ASP A 332 -25.99 -8.55 -0.44
C ASP A 332 -25.23 -9.66 0.31
N THR A 333 -25.30 -10.90 -0.20
CA THR A 333 -24.68 -12.06 0.45
C THR A 333 -23.22 -12.28 0.06
N LEU A 334 -22.82 -11.77 -1.11
CA LEU A 334 -21.45 -11.90 -1.61
C LEU A 334 -20.58 -10.78 -1.07
N LYS A 335 -19.38 -11.15 -0.61
CA LYS A 335 -18.39 -10.23 -0.07
C LYS A 335 -17.16 -10.18 -0.97
N ASP A 336 -16.43 -9.09 -0.88
CA ASP A 336 -15.15 -8.90 -1.55
C ASP A 336 -15.22 -9.19 -3.06
N PHE A 337 -14.28 -9.97 -3.59
CA PHE A 337 -14.20 -10.35 -5.00
C PHE A 337 -14.93 -11.66 -5.31
N GLN A 338 -15.84 -12.11 -4.43
CA GLN A 338 -16.67 -13.30 -4.68
C GLN A 338 -17.65 -13.04 -5.82
N PHE A 339 -17.87 -14.05 -6.65
CA PHE A 339 -18.88 -14.01 -7.70
C PHE A 339 -19.47 -15.40 -7.96
N ILE A 340 -20.67 -15.41 -8.55
CA ILE A 340 -21.38 -16.62 -9.00
C ILE A 340 -21.70 -16.43 -10.48
N ILE A 341 -21.34 -17.42 -11.30
CA ILE A 341 -21.68 -17.47 -12.73
C ILE A 341 -22.92 -18.35 -12.88
N LYS A 342 -23.94 -17.85 -13.63
CA LYS A 342 -25.14 -18.61 -14.01
C LYS A 342 -25.35 -18.48 -15.51
N GLU A 343 -25.66 -19.57 -16.19
CA GLU A 343 -26.13 -19.53 -17.57
C GLU A 343 -27.49 -18.81 -17.65
N ARG A 344 -27.75 -18.10 -18.74
CA ARG A 344 -28.98 -17.26 -18.85
C ARG A 344 -30.27 -18.07 -18.95
N GLY A 345 -30.16 -19.36 -19.18
CA GLY A 345 -31.29 -20.31 -19.19
C GLY A 345 -31.73 -20.83 -17.81
N ASP A 346 -30.85 -20.71 -16.76
CA ASP A 346 -31.11 -21.26 -15.41
C ASP A 346 -31.90 -20.29 -14.49
N LEU A 347 -32.50 -19.25 -15.04
CA LEU A 347 -33.42 -18.37 -14.32
C LEU A 347 -34.84 -18.96 -14.32
N CYS A 348 -35.00 -20.22 -13.86
CA CYS A 348 -36.30 -20.72 -13.46
C CYS A 348 -36.55 -20.38 -11.99
N TYR A 349 -37.44 -19.40 -11.78
CA TYR A 349 -38.32 -19.07 -10.67
C TYR A 349 -37.78 -19.16 -9.23
#